data_b1c5ff0f246eb0f4005a75e72c9a7d06
#
_entry.id   b1c5ff0f246eb0f4005a75e72c9a7d06
#
_cell.length_a   1.000
_cell.length_b   1.000
_cell.length_c   1.000
_cell.angle_alpha   90.00
_cell.angle_beta   90.00
_cell.angle_gamma   90.00
#
_symmetry.space_group_name_H-M   'P 1'
#
loop_
_entity.id
_entity.type
_entity.pdbx_description
1 polymer ?
#
loop_
_entity_poly.entity_id
_entity_poly.type
_entity_poly.pdbx_seq_one_letter_code
_entity_poly.pdbx_strand_id
1 'polypeptide(L)'
;MITLGIIEDDRFLRRNIEECINMVNDVLLIFSYNSMEAFFEKIAETDEPYVILIDLGLPGISGLEGITYIRKHWNDVHIVVITGNDDENIIFDCIQRGANGYLLKPFKIKELLDNIDIIRKGGALITPEVAMKLFNKIHKPRESFDDNSYGLTTREKGVVDELLKGLTYKEISIALGISSTTVNDHLKSVYTKLGVRSKSELLAKVLRK
;
A
#
# COMPACT_ATOMS: atom_id res chain seq x y z
N MET A 1 -22.31 -10.47 16.98
CA MET A 1 -22.26 -9.01 16.90
C MET A 1 -20.85 -8.64 16.48
N ILE A 2 -20.68 -7.81 15.47
CA ILE A 2 -19.38 -7.35 14.96
C ILE A 2 -19.02 -6.06 15.69
N THR A 3 -17.78 -5.96 16.19
CA THR A 3 -17.27 -4.72 16.78
C THR A 3 -16.53 -3.92 15.71
N LEU A 4 -16.78 -2.62 15.66
CA LEU A 4 -16.25 -1.72 14.62
C LEU A 4 -15.62 -0.48 15.24
N GLY A 5 -14.46 -0.09 14.75
CA GLY A 5 -13.80 1.17 15.02
C GLY A 5 -13.76 2.05 13.78
N ILE A 6 -13.76 3.37 13.97
CA ILE A 6 -13.69 4.37 12.87
C ILE A 6 -12.58 5.36 13.15
N ILE A 7 -11.75 5.66 12.13
CA ILE A 7 -10.78 6.76 12.14
C ILE A 7 -10.96 7.53 10.83
N GLU A 8 -11.64 8.68 10.92
CA GLU A 8 -12.08 9.50 9.76
C GLU A 8 -12.16 10.97 10.21
N ASP A 9 -11.49 11.87 9.51
CA ASP A 9 -11.48 13.30 9.87
C ASP A 9 -12.72 14.05 9.37
N ASP A 10 -13.32 13.63 8.26
CA ASP A 10 -14.57 14.20 7.77
C ASP A 10 -15.71 13.92 8.77
N ARG A 11 -16.08 14.97 9.49
CA ARG A 11 -17.12 14.92 10.51
C ARG A 11 -18.47 14.44 9.97
N PHE A 12 -18.82 14.84 8.75
CA PHE A 12 -20.12 14.48 8.18
C PHE A 12 -20.15 13.00 7.78
N LEU A 13 -19.10 12.52 7.11
CA LEU A 13 -19.00 11.11 6.73
C LEU A 13 -18.94 10.23 7.99
N ARG A 14 -18.09 10.58 8.97
CA ARG A 14 -17.96 9.83 10.23
C ARG A 14 -19.29 9.72 10.94
N ARG A 15 -20.00 10.84 11.12
CA ARG A 15 -21.32 10.85 11.76
C ARG A 15 -22.37 10.04 11.01
N ASN A 16 -22.40 10.12 9.69
CA ASN A 16 -23.33 9.34 8.88
C ASN A 16 -23.08 7.83 9.04
N ILE A 17 -21.80 7.41 9.09
CA ILE A 17 -21.46 6.01 9.36
C ILE A 17 -21.91 5.60 10.77
N GLU A 18 -21.63 6.41 11.80
CA GLU A 18 -22.05 6.18 13.19
C GLU A 18 -23.58 6.00 13.29
N GLU A 19 -24.35 6.92 12.70
CA GLU A 19 -25.81 6.88 12.72
C GLU A 19 -26.36 5.63 12.04
N CYS A 20 -25.79 5.22 10.90
CA CYS A 20 -26.23 4.02 10.20
C CYS A 20 -25.85 2.73 10.95
N ILE A 21 -24.67 2.67 11.58
CA ILE A 21 -24.27 1.53 12.40
C ILE A 21 -25.23 1.36 13.59
N ASN A 22 -25.62 2.46 14.23
CA ASN A 22 -26.56 2.43 15.36
C ASN A 22 -27.97 1.94 14.98
N MET A 23 -28.31 1.92 13.69
CA MET A 23 -29.57 1.37 13.18
C MET A 23 -29.53 -0.14 12.90
N VAL A 24 -28.33 -0.75 12.98
CA VAL A 24 -28.12 -2.17 12.65
C VAL A 24 -27.83 -2.95 13.93
N ASN A 25 -28.63 -3.97 14.20
CA ASN A 25 -28.54 -4.73 15.47
C ASN A 25 -27.29 -5.62 15.59
N ASP A 26 -26.60 -5.92 14.48
CA ASP A 26 -25.50 -6.89 14.46
C ASP A 26 -24.10 -6.24 14.48
N VAL A 27 -24.01 -4.91 14.51
CA VAL A 27 -22.75 -4.15 14.53
C VAL A 27 -22.72 -3.23 15.73
N LEU A 28 -21.62 -3.25 16.48
CA LEU A 28 -21.37 -2.39 17.63
C LEU A 28 -20.20 -1.46 17.33
N LEU A 29 -20.43 -0.16 17.32
CA LEU A 29 -19.37 0.82 17.27
C LEU A 29 -18.70 0.91 18.65
N ILE A 30 -17.41 0.60 18.73
CA ILE A 30 -16.67 0.66 19.99
C ILE A 30 -15.78 1.89 20.14
N PHE A 31 -15.37 2.50 19.02
CA PHE A 31 -14.73 3.82 19.02
C PHE A 31 -14.91 4.57 17.69
N SER A 32 -14.78 5.89 17.77
CA SER A 32 -14.81 6.78 16.62
C SER A 32 -13.87 7.96 16.87
N TYR A 33 -12.80 8.06 16.09
CA TYR A 33 -11.79 9.10 16.23
C TYR A 33 -11.65 9.89 14.93
N ASN A 34 -11.14 11.12 15.05
CA ASN A 34 -10.96 12.03 13.93
C ASN A 34 -9.50 12.12 13.45
N SER A 35 -8.58 11.43 14.09
CA SER A 35 -7.16 11.39 13.73
C SER A 35 -6.48 10.17 14.34
N MET A 36 -5.29 9.85 13.84
CA MET A 36 -4.45 8.79 14.41
C MET A 36 -3.91 9.15 15.79
N GLU A 37 -3.66 10.43 16.05
CA GLU A 37 -3.20 10.92 17.35
C GLU A 37 -4.25 10.64 18.43
N ALA A 38 -5.51 10.98 18.17
CA ALA A 38 -6.62 10.68 19.09
C ALA A 38 -6.79 9.18 19.34
N PHE A 39 -6.57 8.36 18.31
CA PHE A 39 -6.56 6.91 18.45
C PHE A 39 -5.40 6.42 19.32
N PHE A 40 -4.19 6.92 19.11
CA PHE A 40 -3.01 6.51 19.89
C PHE A 40 -3.11 6.83 21.38
N GLU A 41 -3.77 7.94 21.73
CA GLU A 41 -4.02 8.30 23.14
C GLU A 41 -4.91 7.29 23.85
N LYS A 42 -5.76 6.57 23.13
CA LYS A 42 -6.82 5.72 23.69
C LYS A 42 -6.66 4.23 23.41
N ILE A 43 -5.74 3.84 22.53
CA ILE A 43 -5.61 2.45 22.08
C ILE A 43 -5.36 1.46 23.23
N ALA A 44 -4.60 1.87 24.26
CA ALA A 44 -4.29 1.02 25.41
C ALA A 44 -5.50 0.69 26.27
N GLU A 45 -6.55 1.53 26.21
CA GLU A 45 -7.82 1.41 26.94
C GLU A 45 -8.95 0.87 26.04
N THR A 46 -8.65 0.59 24.78
CA THR A 46 -9.65 0.21 23.76
C THR A 46 -9.52 -1.27 23.43
N ASP A 47 -10.63 -1.99 23.48
CA ASP A 47 -10.68 -3.38 23.04
C ASP A 47 -10.42 -3.49 21.53
N GLU A 48 -9.80 -4.61 21.10
CA GLU A 48 -9.60 -4.90 19.70
C GLU A 48 -10.93 -5.02 18.96
N PRO A 49 -11.21 -4.20 17.95
CA PRO A 49 -12.39 -4.33 17.13
C PRO A 49 -12.22 -5.50 16.15
N TYR A 50 -13.34 -6.03 15.68
CA TYR A 50 -13.32 -6.99 14.57
C TYR A 50 -12.95 -6.30 13.25
N VAL A 51 -13.44 -5.06 13.03
CA VAL A 51 -13.17 -4.25 11.83
C VAL A 51 -12.76 -2.82 12.25
N ILE A 52 -11.75 -2.26 11.57
CA ILE A 52 -11.46 -0.82 11.61
C ILE A 52 -11.67 -0.23 10.23
N LEU A 53 -12.45 0.85 10.16
CA LEU A 53 -12.50 1.75 8.99
C LEU A 53 -11.48 2.86 9.20
N ILE A 54 -10.60 3.07 8.22
CA ILE A 54 -9.55 4.09 8.31
C ILE A 54 -9.47 4.92 7.02
N ASP A 55 -9.53 6.25 7.12
CA ASP A 55 -9.19 7.12 6.00
C ASP A 55 -7.66 7.26 5.86
N LEU A 56 -7.20 7.37 4.64
CA LEU A 56 -5.78 7.67 4.34
C LEU A 56 -5.45 9.16 4.48
N GLY A 57 -6.44 10.03 4.20
CA GLY A 57 -6.28 11.48 4.17
C GLY A 57 -6.29 12.17 5.53
N LEU A 58 -6.02 11.43 6.61
CA LEU A 58 -6.03 11.97 7.97
C LEU A 58 -5.00 13.10 8.15
N PRO A 59 -5.33 14.14 8.92
CA PRO A 59 -4.38 15.19 9.28
C PRO A 59 -3.30 14.63 10.23
N GLY A 60 -2.08 15.16 10.14
CA GLY A 60 -0.96 14.70 10.95
C GLY A 60 -0.42 13.35 10.50
N ILE A 61 -0.58 12.32 11.32
CA ILE A 61 -0.17 10.96 10.98
C ILE A 61 -1.15 10.37 9.97
N SER A 62 -0.63 9.98 8.80
CA SER A 62 -1.44 9.45 7.70
C SER A 62 -2.09 8.10 8.04
N GLY A 63 -3.25 7.82 7.43
CA GLY A 63 -3.88 6.50 7.56
C GLY A 63 -2.98 5.36 7.07
N LEU A 64 -2.11 5.61 6.11
CA LEU A 64 -1.13 4.62 5.62
C LEU A 64 -0.12 4.20 6.71
N GLU A 65 0.36 5.15 7.51
CA GLU A 65 1.20 4.86 8.69
C GLU A 65 0.37 4.19 9.78
N GLY A 66 -0.89 4.64 9.92
CA GLY A 66 -1.87 4.07 10.84
C GLY A 66 -2.09 2.57 10.62
N ILE A 67 -2.23 2.11 9.38
CA ILE A 67 -2.36 0.67 9.04
C ILE A 67 -1.20 -0.13 9.64
N THR A 68 0.03 0.34 9.44
CA THR A 68 1.22 -0.34 9.95
C THR A 68 1.23 -0.41 11.48
N TYR A 69 0.82 0.68 12.15
CA TYR A 69 0.74 0.74 13.59
C TYR A 69 -0.35 -0.19 14.15
N ILE A 70 -1.56 -0.12 13.58
CA ILE A 70 -2.69 -0.97 13.98
C ILE A 70 -2.32 -2.44 13.84
N ARG A 71 -1.72 -2.84 12.71
CA ARG A 71 -1.33 -4.23 12.46
C ARG A 71 -0.26 -4.74 13.42
N LYS A 72 0.63 -3.87 13.92
CA LYS A 72 1.62 -4.22 14.95
C LYS A 72 1.00 -4.39 16.33
N HIS A 73 -0.09 -3.69 16.60
CA HIS A 73 -0.74 -3.71 17.89
C HIS A 73 -1.80 -4.81 17.96
N TRP A 74 -2.59 -4.98 16.88
CA TRP A 74 -3.64 -5.98 16.72
C TRP A 74 -3.41 -6.80 15.46
N ASN A 75 -3.17 -8.11 15.64
CA ASN A 75 -2.84 -9.00 14.52
C ASN A 75 -4.05 -9.41 13.69
N ASP A 76 -5.20 -9.61 14.34
CA ASP A 76 -6.38 -10.25 13.74
C ASP A 76 -7.45 -9.26 13.27
N VAL A 77 -7.32 -7.97 13.61
CA VAL A 77 -8.28 -6.94 13.21
C VAL A 77 -8.35 -6.81 11.68
N HIS A 78 -9.55 -6.71 11.13
CA HIS A 78 -9.76 -6.43 9.71
C HIS A 78 -9.68 -4.93 9.46
N ILE A 79 -8.65 -4.48 8.75
CA ILE A 79 -8.43 -3.07 8.39
C ILE A 79 -9.03 -2.80 7.01
N VAL A 80 -10.03 -1.93 6.96
CA VAL A 80 -10.68 -1.47 5.73
C VAL A 80 -10.36 0.00 5.51
N VAL A 81 -9.67 0.27 4.43
CA VAL A 81 -9.37 1.64 3.99
C VAL A 81 -10.60 2.25 3.33
N ILE A 82 -10.97 3.48 3.71
CA ILE A 82 -12.03 4.27 3.09
C ILE A 82 -11.42 5.60 2.65
N THR A 83 -11.29 5.85 1.34
CA THR A 83 -10.55 7.02 0.84
C THR A 83 -11.00 7.44 -0.56
N GLY A 84 -10.75 8.70 -0.92
CA GLY A 84 -10.89 9.18 -2.29
C GLY A 84 -9.69 8.88 -3.20
N ASN A 85 -8.62 8.32 -2.66
CA ASN A 85 -7.42 8.02 -3.43
C ASN A 85 -7.56 6.71 -4.19
N ASP A 86 -7.40 6.76 -5.52
CA ASP A 86 -7.55 5.63 -6.43
C ASP A 86 -6.24 5.23 -7.12
N ASP A 87 -5.09 5.77 -6.66
CA ASP A 87 -3.77 5.43 -7.19
C ASP A 87 -3.41 3.97 -6.90
N GLU A 88 -3.04 3.21 -7.95
CA GLU A 88 -2.74 1.78 -7.84
C GLU A 88 -1.54 1.47 -6.93
N ASN A 89 -0.56 2.41 -6.80
CA ASN A 89 0.57 2.22 -5.90
C ASN A 89 0.12 2.35 -4.45
N ILE A 90 -0.72 3.34 -4.14
CA ILE A 90 -1.27 3.55 -2.79
C ILE A 90 -2.16 2.38 -2.38
N ILE A 91 -3.02 1.90 -3.28
CA ILE A 91 -3.85 0.71 -3.03
C ILE A 91 -2.95 -0.50 -2.69
N PHE A 92 -1.91 -0.74 -3.51
CA PHE A 92 -0.99 -1.84 -3.31
C PHE A 92 -0.22 -1.71 -1.99
N ASP A 93 0.26 -0.52 -1.64
CA ASP A 93 0.97 -0.25 -0.39
C ASP A 93 0.07 -0.50 0.83
N CYS A 94 -1.21 -0.12 0.78
CA CYS A 94 -2.17 -0.42 1.85
C CYS A 94 -2.30 -1.92 2.10
N ILE A 95 -2.47 -2.70 1.03
CA ILE A 95 -2.58 -4.16 1.12
C ILE A 95 -1.28 -4.79 1.66
N GLN A 96 -0.12 -4.34 1.18
CA GLN A 96 1.18 -4.81 1.69
C GLN A 96 1.40 -4.51 3.17
N ARG A 97 0.86 -3.40 3.68
CA ARG A 97 0.91 -3.03 5.10
C ARG A 97 -0.10 -3.77 5.96
N GLY A 98 -0.98 -4.56 5.34
CA GLY A 98 -1.93 -5.43 6.04
C GLY A 98 -3.37 -4.95 6.02
N ALA A 99 -3.77 -4.04 5.13
CA ALA A 99 -5.18 -3.75 4.91
C ALA A 99 -5.88 -4.99 4.29
N ASN A 100 -7.07 -5.30 4.77
CA ASN A 100 -7.91 -6.41 4.31
C ASN A 100 -8.99 -5.95 3.33
N GLY A 101 -9.19 -4.63 3.21
CA GLY A 101 -10.18 -4.05 2.32
C GLY A 101 -9.84 -2.64 1.88
N TYR A 102 -10.44 -2.23 0.76
CA TYR A 102 -10.27 -0.90 0.19
C TYR A 102 -11.54 -0.44 -0.47
N LEU A 103 -12.11 0.66 0.02
CA LEU A 103 -13.36 1.23 -0.45
C LEU A 103 -13.14 2.67 -0.91
N LEU A 104 -13.45 2.95 -2.17
CA LEU A 104 -13.32 4.29 -2.74
C LEU A 104 -14.52 5.18 -2.38
N LYS A 105 -14.24 6.41 -1.92
CA LYS A 105 -15.24 7.48 -1.80
C LYS A 105 -15.58 8.06 -3.18
N PRO A 106 -16.85 8.40 -3.48
CA PRO A 106 -18.04 8.23 -2.64
C PRO A 106 -18.59 6.81 -2.67
N PHE A 107 -19.06 6.30 -1.54
CA PHE A 107 -19.74 5.00 -1.44
C PHE A 107 -21.07 5.16 -0.68
N LYS A 108 -21.97 4.20 -0.88
CA LYS A 108 -23.21 4.12 -0.10
C LYS A 108 -22.94 3.40 1.21
N ILE A 109 -23.39 3.96 2.33
CA ILE A 109 -23.18 3.33 3.64
C ILE A 109 -23.83 1.94 3.72
N LYS A 110 -24.92 1.71 3.00
CA LYS A 110 -25.50 0.38 2.87
C LYS A 110 -24.52 -0.62 2.26
N GLU A 111 -23.78 -0.22 1.22
CA GLU A 111 -22.74 -1.07 0.60
C GLU A 111 -21.62 -1.40 1.61
N LEU A 112 -21.24 -0.44 2.46
CA LEU A 112 -20.28 -0.68 3.52
C LEU A 112 -20.79 -1.76 4.48
N LEU A 113 -22.03 -1.65 4.95
CA LEU A 113 -22.63 -2.62 5.88
C LEU A 113 -22.79 -4.01 5.27
N ASP A 114 -23.25 -4.09 4.01
CA ASP A 114 -23.36 -5.35 3.26
C ASP A 114 -21.96 -6.00 3.08
N ASN A 115 -20.93 -5.20 2.90
CA ASN A 115 -19.56 -5.66 2.74
C ASN A 115 -18.89 -6.10 4.07
N ILE A 116 -19.29 -5.55 5.22
CA ILE A 116 -18.86 -6.04 6.53
C ILE A 116 -19.24 -7.52 6.71
N ASP A 117 -20.37 -7.94 6.18
CA ASP A 117 -20.82 -9.34 6.20
C ASP A 117 -19.92 -10.26 5.34
N ILE A 118 -19.33 -9.73 4.27
CA ILE A 118 -18.33 -10.45 3.46
C ILE A 118 -17.06 -10.70 4.27
N ILE A 119 -16.59 -9.70 5.03
CA ILE A 119 -15.42 -9.84 5.92
C ILE A 119 -15.70 -10.92 6.97
N ARG A 120 -16.88 -10.92 7.58
CA ARG A 120 -17.29 -11.94 8.56
C ARG A 120 -17.23 -13.37 8.02
N LYS A 121 -17.43 -13.54 6.72
CA LYS A 121 -17.35 -14.85 6.02
C LYS A 121 -15.92 -15.19 5.55
N GLY A 122 -14.91 -14.42 5.96
CA GLY A 122 -13.50 -14.60 5.57
C GLY A 122 -13.15 -14.00 4.21
N GLY A 123 -14.02 -13.17 3.63
CA GLY A 123 -13.76 -12.45 2.40
C GLY A 123 -13.01 -11.12 2.63
N ALA A 124 -12.55 -10.50 1.54
CA ALA A 124 -11.96 -9.17 1.54
C ALA A 124 -12.95 -8.15 0.94
N LEU A 125 -12.97 -6.93 1.50
CA LEU A 125 -13.77 -5.85 0.97
C LEU A 125 -12.99 -5.11 -0.10
N ILE A 126 -13.12 -5.55 -1.35
CA ILE A 126 -12.44 -4.95 -2.50
C ILE A 126 -13.46 -4.77 -3.63
N THR A 127 -13.64 -3.54 -4.11
CA THR A 127 -14.52 -3.30 -5.27
C THR A 127 -13.90 -3.89 -6.54
N PRO A 128 -14.70 -4.23 -7.57
CA PRO A 128 -14.17 -4.73 -8.85
C PRO A 128 -13.14 -3.79 -9.48
N GLU A 129 -13.31 -2.47 -9.34
CA GLU A 129 -12.38 -1.48 -9.83
C GLU A 129 -11.03 -1.56 -9.12
N VAL A 130 -11.03 -1.62 -7.79
CA VAL A 130 -9.81 -1.78 -6.97
C VAL A 130 -9.14 -3.12 -7.28
N ALA A 131 -9.92 -4.19 -7.43
CA ALA A 131 -9.39 -5.51 -7.80
C ALA A 131 -8.66 -5.45 -9.14
N MET A 132 -9.23 -4.80 -10.17
CA MET A 132 -8.56 -4.64 -11.47
C MET A 132 -7.26 -3.84 -11.37
N LYS A 133 -7.21 -2.78 -10.56
CA LYS A 133 -5.97 -2.02 -10.31
C LYS A 133 -4.89 -2.91 -9.66
N LEU A 134 -5.27 -3.72 -8.68
CA LEU A 134 -4.36 -4.69 -8.06
C LEU A 134 -3.86 -5.75 -9.05
N PHE A 135 -4.76 -6.33 -9.86
CA PHE A 135 -4.37 -7.28 -10.90
C PHE A 135 -3.41 -6.66 -11.90
N ASN A 136 -3.71 -5.46 -12.37
CA ASN A 136 -2.83 -4.73 -13.28
C ASN A 136 -1.44 -4.50 -12.65
N LYS A 137 -1.39 -4.11 -11.37
CA LYS A 137 -0.14 -3.89 -10.65
C LYS A 137 0.68 -5.17 -10.49
N ILE A 138 0.03 -6.30 -10.19
CA ILE A 138 0.69 -7.61 -10.05
C ILE A 138 1.19 -8.13 -11.42
N HIS A 139 0.41 -7.93 -12.48
CA HIS A 139 0.72 -8.42 -13.82
C HIS A 139 1.55 -7.45 -14.66
N LYS A 140 1.68 -6.17 -14.27
CA LYS A 140 2.66 -5.30 -14.90
C LYS A 140 4.02 -5.98 -14.71
N PRO A 141 4.76 -6.30 -15.81
CA PRO A 141 6.17 -6.63 -15.67
C PRO A 141 6.76 -5.55 -14.75
N ARG A 142 7.56 -5.92 -13.75
CA ARG A 142 8.24 -4.92 -12.91
C ARG A 142 8.73 -3.84 -13.84
N GLU A 143 8.19 -2.63 -13.70
CA GLU A 143 8.58 -1.51 -14.55
C GLU A 143 10.09 -1.48 -14.54
N SER A 144 10.68 -1.58 -15.71
CA SER A 144 12.10 -1.36 -15.88
C SER A 144 12.40 -0.06 -15.15
N PHE A 145 13.42 -0.08 -14.30
CA PHE A 145 13.88 1.04 -13.49
C PHE A 145 13.56 2.39 -14.16
N ASP A 146 12.56 3.16 -13.61
CA ASP A 146 12.16 4.46 -14.19
C ASP A 146 13.26 5.49 -13.92
N ASP A 147 14.04 5.63 -14.92
CA ASP A 147 15.35 6.21 -14.96
C ASP A 147 15.42 7.58 -15.64
N ASN A 148 14.29 8.12 -16.07
CA ASN A 148 14.28 9.46 -16.68
C ASN A 148 14.88 10.54 -15.76
N SER A 149 14.93 10.29 -14.45
CA SER A 149 15.52 11.22 -13.48
C SER A 149 17.05 11.20 -13.41
N TYR A 150 17.72 10.13 -13.91
CA TYR A 150 19.18 9.97 -13.81
C TYR A 150 19.91 10.05 -15.15
N GLY A 151 19.21 10.25 -16.25
CA GLY A 151 19.80 10.38 -17.59
C GLY A 151 20.51 9.13 -18.09
N LEU A 152 20.04 7.92 -17.70
CA LEU A 152 20.59 6.68 -18.20
C LEU A 152 20.17 6.44 -19.65
N THR A 153 21.09 5.95 -20.47
CA THR A 153 20.80 5.51 -21.82
C THR A 153 20.01 4.20 -21.83
N THR A 154 19.33 3.87 -22.93
CA THR A 154 18.62 2.60 -23.11
C THR A 154 19.49 1.37 -22.82
N ARG A 155 20.79 1.42 -23.16
CA ARG A 155 21.74 0.33 -22.89
C ARG A 155 22.10 0.21 -21.42
N GLU A 156 22.32 1.34 -20.75
CA GLU A 156 22.58 1.38 -19.30
C GLU A 156 21.37 0.88 -18.51
N LYS A 157 20.15 1.24 -18.92
CA LYS A 157 18.90 0.70 -18.36
C LYS A 157 18.83 -0.81 -18.46
N GLY A 158 19.05 -1.36 -19.65
CA GLY A 158 19.05 -2.80 -19.88
C GLY A 158 20.05 -3.54 -18.98
N VAL A 159 21.24 -2.96 -18.76
CA VAL A 159 22.24 -3.56 -17.84
C VAL A 159 21.75 -3.52 -16.39
N VAL A 160 21.13 -2.43 -15.94
CA VAL A 160 20.56 -2.34 -14.60
C VAL A 160 19.41 -3.32 -14.41
N ASP A 161 18.50 -3.44 -15.38
CA ASP A 161 17.36 -4.35 -15.32
C ASP A 161 17.81 -5.81 -15.18
N GLU A 162 18.81 -6.25 -15.95
CA GLU A 162 19.34 -7.60 -15.82
C GLU A 162 20.09 -7.82 -14.48
N LEU A 163 20.75 -6.77 -13.98
CA LEU A 163 21.39 -6.81 -12.67
C LEU A 163 20.40 -6.96 -11.52
N LEU A 164 19.22 -6.31 -11.63
CA LEU A 164 18.11 -6.39 -10.68
C LEU A 164 17.48 -7.79 -10.65
N LYS A 165 17.52 -8.53 -11.75
CA LYS A 165 17.12 -9.94 -11.82
C LYS A 165 18.12 -10.88 -11.11
N GLY A 166 19.22 -10.34 -10.60
CA GLY A 166 20.25 -11.10 -9.86
C GLY A 166 21.34 -11.70 -10.75
N LEU A 167 21.35 -11.42 -12.07
CA LEU A 167 22.33 -11.98 -12.98
C LEU A 167 23.76 -11.48 -12.68
N THR A 168 24.72 -12.36 -12.95
CA THR A 168 26.15 -12.03 -12.97
C THR A 168 26.50 -11.24 -14.22
N TYR A 169 27.63 -10.52 -14.22
CA TYR A 169 28.09 -9.75 -15.39
C TYR A 169 28.26 -10.61 -16.65
N LYS A 170 28.63 -11.88 -16.47
CA LYS A 170 28.76 -12.83 -17.57
C LYS A 170 27.40 -13.20 -18.17
N GLU A 171 26.40 -13.45 -17.31
CA GLU A 171 25.03 -13.74 -17.73
C GLU A 171 24.38 -12.53 -18.39
N ILE A 172 24.60 -11.31 -17.84
CA ILE A 172 24.14 -10.05 -18.45
C ILE A 172 24.74 -9.88 -19.84
N SER A 173 26.03 -10.17 -20.01
CA SER A 173 26.69 -10.08 -21.32
C SER A 173 26.05 -11.00 -22.36
N ILE A 174 25.68 -12.21 -21.99
CA ILE A 174 24.98 -13.16 -22.85
C ILE A 174 23.54 -12.67 -23.13
N ALA A 175 22.81 -12.25 -22.12
CA ALA A 175 21.43 -11.80 -22.25
C ALA A 175 21.27 -10.57 -23.16
N LEU A 176 22.25 -9.65 -23.11
CA LEU A 176 22.21 -8.42 -23.90
C LEU A 176 23.04 -8.48 -25.22
N GLY A 177 23.71 -9.59 -25.49
CA GLY A 177 24.53 -9.78 -26.70
C GLY A 177 25.73 -8.81 -26.77
N ILE A 178 26.36 -8.50 -25.62
CA ILE A 178 27.52 -7.60 -25.51
C ILE A 178 28.67 -8.28 -24.76
N SER A 179 29.87 -7.69 -24.77
CA SER A 179 31.01 -8.24 -24.03
C SER A 179 30.87 -7.96 -22.52
N SER A 180 31.46 -8.80 -21.67
CA SER A 180 31.50 -8.56 -20.21
C SER A 180 32.25 -7.27 -19.86
N THR A 181 33.21 -6.85 -20.69
CA THR A 181 33.90 -5.57 -20.55
C THR A 181 32.92 -4.41 -20.78
N THR A 182 32.08 -4.50 -21.82
CA THR A 182 31.05 -3.52 -22.14
C THR A 182 30.00 -3.41 -21.00
N VAL A 183 29.60 -4.54 -20.40
CA VAL A 183 28.73 -4.54 -19.20
C VAL A 183 29.37 -3.74 -18.06
N ASN A 184 30.66 -3.96 -17.82
CA ASN A 184 31.40 -3.25 -16.76
C ASN A 184 31.50 -1.74 -17.01
N ASP A 185 31.71 -1.34 -18.28
CA ASP A 185 31.78 0.08 -18.63
C ASP A 185 30.42 0.78 -18.49
N HIS A 186 29.34 0.12 -18.91
CA HIS A 186 27.99 0.60 -18.63
C HIS A 186 27.71 0.75 -17.12
N LEU A 187 28.10 -0.23 -16.29
CA LEU A 187 27.91 -0.15 -14.85
C LEU A 187 28.72 0.99 -14.21
N LYS A 188 29.95 1.25 -14.66
CA LYS A 188 30.73 2.41 -14.19
C LYS A 188 30.01 3.73 -14.50
N SER A 189 29.47 3.86 -15.72
CA SER A 189 28.68 5.04 -16.11
C SER A 189 27.42 5.18 -15.26
N VAL A 190 26.70 4.08 -15.04
CA VAL A 190 25.52 4.02 -14.16
C VAL A 190 25.86 4.44 -12.74
N TYR A 191 26.96 3.92 -12.18
CA TYR A 191 27.39 4.30 -10.82
C TYR A 191 27.66 5.79 -10.71
N THR A 192 28.33 6.37 -11.70
CA THR A 192 28.58 7.82 -11.75
C THR A 192 27.29 8.63 -11.81
N LYS A 193 26.38 8.27 -12.71
CA LYS A 193 25.11 8.96 -12.91
C LYS A 193 24.18 8.86 -11.70
N LEU A 194 24.18 7.73 -11.02
CA LEU A 194 23.39 7.52 -9.81
C LEU A 194 24.09 8.01 -8.53
N GLY A 195 25.36 8.40 -8.57
CA GLY A 195 26.12 8.82 -7.40
C GLY A 195 26.33 7.69 -6.39
N VAL A 196 26.54 6.46 -6.86
CA VAL A 196 26.80 5.26 -6.05
C VAL A 196 28.18 4.68 -6.38
N ARG A 197 28.74 3.90 -5.47
CA ARG A 197 30.12 3.38 -5.60
C ARG A 197 30.20 1.86 -5.71
N SER A 198 29.08 1.16 -5.53
CA SER A 198 29.07 -0.30 -5.52
C SER A 198 27.74 -0.88 -6.05
N LYS A 199 27.77 -2.18 -6.43
CA LYS A 199 26.55 -2.94 -6.77
C LYS A 199 25.54 -2.91 -5.63
N SER A 200 26.00 -3.06 -4.37
CA SER A 200 25.13 -3.05 -3.20
C SER A 200 24.45 -1.70 -2.99
N GLU A 201 25.19 -0.60 -3.18
CA GLU A 201 24.61 0.75 -3.10
C GLU A 201 23.62 1.02 -4.26
N LEU A 202 23.94 0.54 -5.48
CA LEU A 202 23.02 0.61 -6.60
C LEU A 202 21.71 -0.11 -6.28
N LEU A 203 21.81 -1.38 -5.86
CA LEU A 203 20.62 -2.17 -5.50
C LEU A 203 19.82 -1.52 -4.38
N ALA A 204 20.49 -1.05 -3.33
CA ALA A 204 19.83 -0.34 -2.23
C ALA A 204 19.13 0.94 -2.69
N LYS A 205 19.71 1.70 -3.62
CA LYS A 205 19.13 2.93 -4.15
C LYS A 205 17.94 2.68 -5.07
N VAL A 206 18.00 1.62 -5.87
CA VAL A 206 16.97 1.26 -6.84
C VAL A 206 15.80 0.51 -6.19
N LEU A 207 16.07 -0.30 -5.15
CA LEU A 207 15.05 -1.08 -4.45
C LEU A 207 14.38 -0.31 -3.29
N ARG A 208 14.89 0.87 -2.92
CA ARG A 208 14.34 1.73 -1.85
C ARG A 208 13.24 2.71 -2.33
N LYS A 209 12.76 2.59 -3.56
CA LYS A 209 11.60 3.37 -4.02
C LYS A 209 10.30 2.66 -3.76
#